data_eb272f7315ac65999ca2613bddb5d392
#
_entry.id   eb272f7315ac65999ca2613bddb5d392
#
_cell.length_a   1.000
_cell.length_b   1.000
_cell.length_c   1.000
_cell.angle_alpha   90.00
_cell.angle_beta   90.00
_cell.angle_gamma   90.00
#
_symmetry.space_group_name_H-M   'P 1'
#
loop_
_entity.id
_entity.type
_entity.pdbx_description
1 polymer ?
#
loop_
_entity_poly.entity_id
_entity_poly.type
_entity_poly.pdbx_seq_one_letter_code
_entity_poly.pdbx_strand_id
1 'polypeptide(L)'
;LIPMTVSFFTKQKGGKGLAFLYGGFIVLIYVFFGTLLAFFAGASFANFLSTHWIPNMLFFTIFILFGISFLGAFEIVLPSNLVNTVDAKSDKGGFIGVFFMAFTLVLVSFSCTGPLAGSILIAASQGAFLKPIIGMLGFSLAFAIPFTLFAIFPGFMQKLPKSGNWMNEVKVVLGFLEIALAFKFLSVADQVYHWHLLDREIFLAIWIAIFTALTLYLFGKISLPHDGPAKNLSVPRTLFATAVLAFVIYLVPGMFGAPLKGLSGWLPPMNSQDFKGSQAAEPVAQKSDALYSDFLELPLGLDGYFDFEQAKAAALKANKPLFIDFTGHGCVNCRKMEEYVWSDPSVLQRLKNDYVVVALYCDDKTELPADKWYTSKVDGQEKKTLGDQNLDFQISRFNSNAQPHYVLLDPRKDDKPMVQPVAFDANVSHFVSFLDEGKSIYQSAK
;
A
#
# COMPACT_ATOMS: atom_id res chain seq x y z
N LEU A 1 4.01 -10.22 -21.98
CA LEU A 1 2.78 -9.60 -22.50
C LEU A 1 3.06 -8.63 -23.66
N ILE A 2 4.02 -7.70 -23.56
CA ILE A 2 4.36 -6.76 -24.63
C ILE A 2 4.72 -7.49 -25.94
N PRO A 3 5.60 -8.52 -25.98
CA PRO A 3 5.91 -9.25 -27.21
C PRO A 3 4.67 -9.92 -27.84
N MET A 4 3.75 -10.41 -27.01
CA MET A 4 2.52 -11.06 -27.46
C MET A 4 1.58 -10.03 -28.12
N THR A 5 1.40 -8.86 -27.50
CA THR A 5 0.65 -7.74 -28.07
C THR A 5 1.21 -7.30 -29.40
N VAL A 6 2.53 -7.07 -29.47
CA VAL A 6 3.22 -6.66 -30.71
C VAL A 6 3.10 -7.72 -31.81
N SER A 7 3.29 -9.00 -31.48
CA SER A 7 3.15 -10.11 -32.43
C SER A 7 1.74 -10.18 -33.03
N PHE A 8 0.71 -10.01 -32.20
CA PHE A 8 -0.68 -10.01 -32.63
C PHE A 8 -0.97 -8.86 -33.60
N PHE A 9 -0.64 -7.62 -33.21
CA PHE A 9 -0.91 -6.45 -34.05
C PHE A 9 -0.02 -6.36 -35.31
N THR A 10 1.13 -7.04 -35.32
CA THR A 10 1.96 -7.15 -36.52
C THR A 10 1.39 -8.13 -37.54
N LYS A 11 0.75 -9.21 -37.10
CA LYS A 11 0.12 -10.20 -37.97
C LYS A 11 -1.23 -9.74 -38.53
N GLN A 12 -1.95 -8.90 -37.80
CA GLN A 12 -3.25 -8.39 -38.24
C GLN A 12 -3.11 -7.12 -39.10
N LYS A 13 -3.68 -7.16 -40.29
CA LYS A 13 -3.85 -6.00 -41.19
C LYS A 13 -4.90 -4.98 -40.67
N GLY A 14 -5.34 -5.07 -39.43
CA GLY A 14 -6.33 -4.23 -38.79
C GLY A 14 -5.72 -2.93 -38.29
N GLY A 15 -6.03 -1.84 -38.98
CA GLY A 15 -5.45 -0.52 -38.74
C GLY A 15 -5.55 0.00 -37.30
N LYS A 16 -5.09 1.23 -37.09
CA LYS A 16 -5.06 1.97 -35.78
C LYS A 16 -6.34 1.86 -34.94
N GLY A 17 -7.51 1.63 -35.61
CA GLY A 17 -8.79 1.44 -34.94
C GLY A 17 -8.86 0.24 -33.99
N LEU A 18 -8.24 -0.91 -34.35
CA LEU A 18 -8.20 -2.08 -33.49
C LEU A 18 -7.29 -1.87 -32.27
N ALA A 19 -6.24 -1.05 -32.39
CA ALA A 19 -5.38 -0.72 -31.26
C ALA A 19 -6.09 0.19 -30.25
N PHE A 20 -6.89 1.17 -30.70
CA PHE A 20 -7.75 1.98 -29.82
C PHE A 20 -8.83 1.13 -29.14
N LEU A 21 -9.41 0.17 -29.89
CA LEU A 21 -10.37 -0.77 -29.35
C LEU A 21 -9.77 -1.64 -28.25
N TYR A 22 -8.52 -2.06 -28.43
CA TYR A 22 -7.75 -2.82 -27.44
C TYR A 22 -7.59 -2.04 -26.12
N GLY A 23 -7.14 -0.78 -26.21
CA GLY A 23 -7.07 0.10 -25.05
C GLY A 23 -8.42 0.34 -24.39
N GLY A 24 -9.47 0.52 -25.21
CA GLY A 24 -10.85 0.66 -24.74
C GLY A 24 -11.35 -0.56 -23.96
N PHE A 25 -11.05 -1.77 -24.44
CA PHE A 25 -11.38 -3.00 -23.72
C PHE A 25 -10.61 -3.16 -22.42
N ILE A 26 -9.32 -2.80 -22.38
CA ILE A 26 -8.56 -2.82 -21.13
C ILE A 26 -9.25 -1.92 -20.09
N VAL A 27 -9.59 -0.69 -20.46
CA VAL A 27 -10.27 0.24 -19.56
C VAL A 27 -11.64 -0.28 -19.12
N LEU A 28 -12.43 -0.79 -20.06
CA LEU A 28 -13.77 -1.30 -19.78
C LEU A 28 -13.72 -2.49 -18.82
N ILE A 29 -12.81 -3.44 -19.04
CA ILE A 29 -12.67 -4.63 -18.21
C ILE A 29 -12.23 -4.24 -16.79
N TYR A 30 -11.23 -3.36 -16.64
CA TYR A 30 -10.78 -2.89 -15.32
C TYR A 30 -11.89 -2.14 -14.57
N VAL A 31 -12.58 -1.23 -15.23
CA VAL A 31 -13.68 -0.46 -14.61
C VAL A 31 -14.83 -1.40 -14.24
N PHE A 32 -15.21 -2.34 -15.13
CA PHE A 32 -16.28 -3.29 -14.86
C PHE A 32 -15.95 -4.20 -13.67
N PHE A 33 -14.79 -4.87 -13.68
CA PHE A 33 -14.40 -5.76 -12.57
C PHE A 33 -14.14 -4.97 -11.29
N GLY A 34 -13.52 -3.79 -11.36
CA GLY A 34 -13.27 -2.96 -10.21
C GLY A 34 -14.54 -2.45 -9.55
N THR A 35 -15.51 -1.96 -10.35
CA THR A 35 -16.82 -1.51 -9.82
C THR A 35 -17.68 -2.67 -9.33
N LEU A 36 -17.64 -3.81 -10.00
CA LEU A 36 -18.32 -5.03 -9.55
C LEU A 36 -17.79 -5.48 -8.18
N LEU A 37 -16.46 -5.50 -8.04
CA LEU A 37 -15.81 -5.86 -6.78
C LEU A 37 -16.16 -4.86 -5.66
N ALA A 38 -16.15 -3.56 -5.96
CA ALA A 38 -16.53 -2.52 -5.01
C ALA A 38 -17.97 -2.65 -4.52
N PHE A 39 -18.88 -3.01 -5.44
CA PHE A 39 -20.31 -3.12 -5.13
C PHE A 39 -20.63 -4.36 -4.31
N PHE A 40 -20.06 -5.53 -4.66
CA PHE A 40 -20.38 -6.79 -3.99
C PHE A 40 -19.53 -7.05 -2.75
N ALA A 41 -18.31 -6.54 -2.71
CA ALA A 41 -17.37 -6.89 -1.65
C ALA A 41 -17.43 -5.98 -0.41
N GLY A 42 -17.94 -4.75 -0.56
CA GLY A 42 -18.03 -3.80 0.56
C GLY A 42 -16.67 -3.42 1.20
N ALA A 43 -16.73 -2.54 2.18
CA ALA A 43 -15.53 -2.06 2.89
C ALA A 43 -14.84 -3.16 3.71
N SER A 44 -15.61 -4.07 4.30
CA SER A 44 -15.10 -5.18 5.12
C SER A 44 -14.24 -6.16 4.32
N PHE A 45 -14.64 -6.48 3.08
CA PHE A 45 -13.87 -7.37 2.22
C PHE A 45 -12.58 -6.71 1.73
N ALA A 46 -12.61 -5.43 1.40
CA ALA A 46 -11.42 -4.69 1.00
C ALA A 46 -10.40 -4.64 2.16
N ASN A 47 -10.87 -4.42 3.39
CA ASN A 47 -10.04 -4.52 4.59
C ASN A 47 -9.48 -5.93 4.77
N PHE A 48 -10.31 -6.97 4.64
CA PHE A 48 -9.86 -8.37 4.67
C PHE A 48 -8.75 -8.63 3.65
N LEU A 49 -8.93 -8.22 2.40
CA LEU A 49 -7.95 -8.46 1.33
C LEU A 49 -6.61 -7.77 1.59
N SER A 50 -6.63 -6.59 2.22
CA SER A 50 -5.43 -5.79 2.47
C SER A 50 -4.71 -6.14 3.77
N THR A 51 -5.40 -6.70 4.77
CA THR A 51 -4.84 -6.88 6.12
C THR A 51 -4.76 -8.33 6.58
N HIS A 52 -5.59 -9.23 6.02
CA HIS A 52 -5.60 -10.63 6.46
C HIS A 52 -4.35 -11.38 5.96
N TRP A 53 -3.79 -12.28 6.78
CA TRP A 53 -2.55 -12.99 6.46
C TRP A 53 -2.65 -13.89 5.22
N ILE A 54 -3.80 -14.53 4.95
CA ILE A 54 -3.96 -15.45 3.80
C ILE A 54 -3.73 -14.74 2.47
N PRO A 55 -4.44 -13.64 2.10
CA PRO A 55 -4.17 -12.91 0.87
C PRO A 55 -2.74 -12.35 0.81
N ASN A 56 -2.23 -11.81 1.91
CA ASN A 56 -0.88 -11.25 1.94
C ASN A 56 0.20 -12.31 1.73
N MET A 57 0.07 -13.50 2.34
CA MET A 57 0.98 -14.63 2.10
C MET A 57 0.86 -15.17 0.67
N LEU A 58 -0.35 -15.20 0.12
CA LEU A 58 -0.56 -15.58 -1.27
C LEU A 58 0.15 -14.60 -2.22
N PHE A 59 -0.02 -13.30 -2.02
CA PHE A 59 0.67 -12.28 -2.82
C PHE A 59 2.18 -12.34 -2.62
N PHE A 60 2.66 -12.47 -1.40
CA PHE A 60 4.08 -12.67 -1.11
C PHE A 60 4.64 -13.84 -1.94
N THR A 61 3.99 -14.99 -1.88
CA THR A 61 4.44 -16.21 -2.59
C THR A 61 4.42 -16.01 -4.11
N ILE A 62 3.35 -15.42 -4.65
CA ILE A 62 3.23 -15.14 -6.09
C ILE A 62 4.35 -14.21 -6.55
N PHE A 63 4.59 -13.10 -5.84
CA PHE A 63 5.63 -12.13 -6.22
C PHE A 63 7.04 -12.73 -6.11
N ILE A 64 7.31 -13.56 -5.09
CA ILE A 64 8.59 -14.28 -4.98
C ILE A 64 8.77 -15.24 -6.16
N LEU A 65 7.74 -16.03 -6.52
CA LEU A 65 7.82 -16.96 -7.65
C LEU A 65 8.03 -16.23 -8.99
N PHE A 66 7.30 -15.14 -9.22
CA PHE A 66 7.50 -14.33 -10.44
C PHE A 66 8.87 -13.65 -10.46
N GLY A 67 9.30 -13.07 -9.35
CA GLY A 67 10.62 -12.45 -9.25
C GLY A 67 11.75 -13.44 -9.54
N ILE A 68 11.70 -14.63 -8.96
CA ILE A 68 12.69 -15.71 -9.21
C ILE A 68 12.64 -16.19 -10.68
N SER A 69 11.45 -16.28 -11.27
CA SER A 69 11.28 -16.58 -12.68
C SER A 69 11.89 -15.50 -13.58
N PHE A 70 11.72 -14.22 -13.23
CA PHE A 70 12.32 -13.11 -13.99
C PHE A 70 13.85 -13.07 -13.85
N LEU A 71 14.40 -13.55 -12.75
CA LEU A 71 15.83 -13.76 -12.59
C LEU A 71 16.37 -14.94 -13.43
N GLY A 72 15.48 -15.74 -14.03
CA GLY A 72 15.83 -16.82 -14.96
C GLY A 72 16.06 -18.18 -14.29
N ALA A 73 15.60 -18.39 -13.05
CA ALA A 73 15.73 -19.69 -12.38
C ALA A 73 14.84 -20.76 -13.04
N PHE A 74 13.67 -20.37 -13.52
CA PHE A 74 12.74 -21.24 -14.27
C PHE A 74 11.83 -20.40 -15.16
N GLU A 75 11.31 -21.02 -16.23
CA GLU A 75 10.32 -20.37 -17.08
C GLU A 75 8.91 -20.80 -16.66
N ILE A 76 8.04 -19.82 -16.40
CA ILE A 76 6.62 -20.09 -16.19
C ILE A 76 5.98 -20.35 -17.54
N VAL A 77 5.92 -21.61 -17.93
CA VAL A 77 5.21 -22.03 -19.13
C VAL A 77 3.76 -22.33 -18.76
N LEU A 78 2.86 -21.51 -19.28
CA LEU A 78 1.41 -21.80 -19.15
C LEU A 78 1.09 -23.13 -19.84
N PRO A 79 0.20 -23.96 -19.28
CA PRO A 79 -0.19 -25.23 -19.93
C PRO A 79 -0.61 -24.98 -21.38
N SER A 80 -0.01 -25.72 -22.29
CA SER A 80 -0.22 -25.57 -23.75
C SER A 80 -1.70 -25.62 -24.15
N ASN A 81 -2.52 -26.36 -23.41
CA ASN A 81 -3.96 -26.45 -23.65
C ASN A 81 -4.70 -25.11 -23.40
N LEU A 82 -4.27 -24.33 -22.40
CA LEU A 82 -4.84 -22.99 -22.13
C LEU A 82 -4.35 -21.98 -23.18
N VAL A 83 -3.05 -22.00 -23.49
CA VAL A 83 -2.46 -21.13 -24.51
C VAL A 83 -3.08 -21.40 -25.87
N ASN A 84 -3.17 -22.68 -26.29
CA ASN A 84 -3.75 -23.07 -27.57
C ASN A 84 -5.26 -22.73 -27.67
N THR A 85 -6.01 -22.79 -26.58
CA THR A 85 -7.43 -22.42 -26.59
C THR A 85 -7.63 -20.91 -26.69
N VAL A 86 -6.78 -20.12 -26.05
CA VAL A 86 -6.80 -18.65 -26.14
C VAL A 86 -6.24 -18.18 -27.47
N ASP A 87 -5.14 -18.76 -27.95
CA ASP A 87 -4.57 -18.46 -29.27
C ASP A 87 -5.52 -18.84 -30.41
N ALA A 88 -6.18 -20.00 -30.35
CA ALA A 88 -7.19 -20.39 -31.35
C ALA A 88 -8.40 -19.47 -31.41
N LYS A 89 -8.77 -18.82 -30.30
CA LYS A 89 -9.81 -17.79 -30.26
C LYS A 89 -9.28 -16.41 -30.65
N SER A 90 -8.02 -16.12 -30.34
CA SER A 90 -7.31 -14.92 -30.74
C SER A 90 -7.00 -14.91 -32.25
N ASP A 91 -6.67 -16.08 -32.84
CA ASP A 91 -6.41 -16.23 -34.27
C ASP A 91 -7.64 -16.02 -35.18
N LYS A 92 -8.86 -16.01 -34.61
CA LYS A 92 -10.07 -15.66 -35.37
C LYS A 92 -10.10 -14.22 -35.87
N GLY A 93 -9.13 -13.40 -35.47
CA GLY A 93 -8.98 -12.01 -35.93
C GLY A 93 -10.19 -11.11 -35.55
N GLY A 94 -10.03 -9.80 -35.76
CA GLY A 94 -11.11 -8.85 -35.55
C GLY A 94 -11.43 -8.53 -34.09
N PHE A 95 -12.68 -8.12 -33.83
CA PHE A 95 -13.18 -7.62 -32.54
C PHE A 95 -13.03 -8.61 -31.38
N ILE A 96 -13.34 -9.88 -31.63
CA ILE A 96 -13.32 -10.94 -30.62
C ILE A 96 -11.88 -11.26 -30.17
N GLY A 97 -10.94 -11.35 -31.10
CA GLY A 97 -9.53 -11.60 -30.79
C GLY A 97 -8.92 -10.48 -29.93
N VAL A 98 -9.24 -9.22 -30.25
CA VAL A 98 -8.80 -8.05 -29.48
C VAL A 98 -9.37 -8.04 -28.06
N PHE A 99 -10.67 -8.43 -27.91
CA PHE A 99 -11.30 -8.54 -26.60
C PHE A 99 -10.62 -9.60 -25.71
N PHE A 100 -10.44 -10.83 -26.23
CA PHE A 100 -9.80 -11.89 -25.47
C PHE A 100 -8.34 -11.57 -25.11
N MET A 101 -7.63 -10.87 -25.98
CA MET A 101 -6.28 -10.42 -25.70
C MET A 101 -6.24 -9.35 -24.59
N ALA A 102 -7.17 -8.39 -24.60
CA ALA A 102 -7.33 -7.42 -23.52
C ALA A 102 -7.72 -8.11 -22.20
N PHE A 103 -8.63 -9.06 -22.27
CA PHE A 103 -9.08 -9.84 -21.11
C PHE A 103 -7.92 -10.64 -20.48
N THR A 104 -7.12 -11.32 -21.30
CA THR A 104 -5.94 -12.06 -20.81
C THR A 104 -4.91 -11.14 -20.19
N LEU A 105 -4.65 -9.97 -20.82
CA LEU A 105 -3.75 -8.97 -20.28
C LEU A 105 -4.21 -8.49 -18.89
N VAL A 106 -5.49 -8.13 -18.77
CA VAL A 106 -6.07 -7.66 -17.52
C VAL A 106 -6.04 -8.76 -16.48
N LEU A 107 -6.42 -10.00 -16.80
CA LEU A 107 -6.45 -11.12 -15.87
C LEU A 107 -5.06 -11.41 -15.27
N VAL A 108 -4.04 -11.45 -16.11
CA VAL A 108 -2.65 -11.66 -15.66
C VAL A 108 -2.16 -10.46 -14.85
N SER A 109 -2.45 -9.24 -15.29
CA SER A 109 -2.04 -8.02 -14.60
C SER A 109 -2.83 -7.78 -13.30
N PHE A 110 -4.07 -8.27 -13.19
CA PHE A 110 -4.89 -8.12 -12.01
C PHE A 110 -4.26 -8.79 -10.78
N SER A 111 -3.56 -9.88 -10.97
CA SER A 111 -2.81 -10.54 -9.89
C SER A 111 -1.77 -9.59 -9.24
N CYS A 112 -1.13 -8.74 -10.03
CA CYS A 112 -0.13 -7.78 -9.54
C CYS A 112 -0.74 -6.42 -9.13
N THR A 113 -1.88 -6.04 -9.71
CA THR A 113 -2.52 -4.74 -9.49
C THR A 113 -3.69 -4.80 -8.51
N GLY A 114 -4.14 -6.00 -8.13
CA GLY A 114 -5.26 -6.21 -7.20
C GLY A 114 -5.12 -5.42 -5.89
N PRO A 115 -3.98 -5.47 -5.20
CA PRO A 115 -3.77 -4.70 -3.98
C PRO A 115 -3.82 -3.18 -4.18
N LEU A 116 -3.30 -2.69 -5.32
CA LEU A 116 -3.38 -1.25 -5.68
C LEU A 116 -4.82 -0.85 -6.02
N ALA A 117 -5.51 -1.67 -6.79
CA ALA A 117 -6.93 -1.46 -7.10
C ALA A 117 -7.77 -1.50 -5.81
N GLY A 118 -7.48 -2.42 -4.89
CA GLY A 118 -8.12 -2.51 -3.58
C GLY A 118 -7.95 -1.25 -2.75
N SER A 119 -6.74 -0.68 -2.68
CA SER A 119 -6.48 0.57 -1.96
C SER A 119 -7.22 1.77 -2.56
N ILE A 120 -7.34 1.84 -3.88
CA ILE A 120 -8.14 2.86 -4.57
C ILE A 120 -9.63 2.71 -4.24
N LEU A 121 -10.12 1.47 -4.18
CA LEU A 121 -11.51 1.17 -3.83
C LEU A 121 -11.82 1.54 -2.38
N ILE A 122 -10.91 1.27 -1.44
CA ILE A 122 -11.03 1.67 -0.03
C ILE A 122 -11.07 3.21 0.09
N ALA A 123 -10.14 3.90 -0.56
CA ALA A 123 -10.11 5.36 -0.56
C ALA A 123 -11.36 5.99 -1.21
N ALA A 124 -12.02 5.25 -2.10
CA ALA A 124 -13.18 5.72 -2.84
C ALA A 124 -14.53 5.34 -2.18
N SER A 125 -14.56 4.40 -1.26
CA SER A 125 -15.79 3.91 -0.59
C SER A 125 -16.39 4.91 0.42
N GLN A 126 -15.80 6.11 0.55
CA GLN A 126 -16.25 7.20 1.44
C GLN A 126 -17.54 7.90 0.95
N GLY A 127 -18.55 7.15 0.56
CA GLY A 127 -19.93 7.65 0.40
C GLY A 127 -20.28 8.30 -0.95
N ALA A 128 -19.44 8.23 -1.98
CA ALA A 128 -19.80 8.73 -3.30
C ALA A 128 -19.53 7.67 -4.39
N PHE A 129 -20.56 7.18 -5.04
CA PHE A 129 -20.49 6.21 -6.14
C PHE A 129 -19.55 6.63 -7.30
N LEU A 130 -19.35 7.92 -7.51
CA LEU A 130 -18.49 8.44 -8.58
C LEU A 130 -16.99 8.31 -8.27
N LYS A 131 -16.56 8.40 -7.02
CA LYS A 131 -15.13 8.38 -6.67
C LYS A 131 -14.42 7.08 -7.04
N PRO A 132 -14.99 5.86 -6.75
CA PRO A 132 -14.41 4.60 -7.21
C PRO A 132 -14.27 4.52 -8.72
N ILE A 133 -15.31 4.94 -9.45
CA ILE A 133 -15.33 4.88 -10.91
C ILE A 133 -14.24 5.79 -11.49
N ILE A 134 -14.11 7.02 -11.01
CA ILE A 134 -13.07 7.96 -11.46
C ILE A 134 -11.67 7.44 -11.12
N GLY A 135 -11.47 6.88 -9.92
CA GLY A 135 -10.20 6.29 -9.53
C GLY A 135 -9.81 5.11 -10.41
N MET A 136 -10.75 4.19 -10.66
CA MET A 136 -10.53 3.03 -11.54
C MET A 136 -10.35 3.44 -13.01
N LEU A 137 -11.04 4.48 -13.47
CA LEU A 137 -10.83 5.07 -14.79
C LEU A 137 -9.42 5.65 -14.93
N GLY A 138 -8.95 6.43 -13.95
CA GLY A 138 -7.60 6.99 -13.96
C GLY A 138 -6.54 5.91 -13.97
N PHE A 139 -6.68 4.90 -13.12
CA PHE A 139 -5.79 3.74 -13.05
C PHE A 139 -5.76 2.95 -14.37
N SER A 140 -6.94 2.59 -14.90
CA SER A 140 -7.05 1.80 -16.12
C SER A 140 -6.56 2.54 -17.36
N LEU A 141 -6.76 3.87 -17.44
CA LEU A 141 -6.20 4.70 -18.51
C LEU A 141 -4.67 4.73 -18.45
N ALA A 142 -4.10 4.96 -17.27
CA ALA A 142 -2.64 4.95 -17.10
C ALA A 142 -2.03 3.60 -17.52
N PHE A 143 -2.72 2.50 -17.22
CA PHE A 143 -2.30 1.17 -17.63
C PHE A 143 -2.53 0.91 -19.13
N ALA A 144 -3.66 1.34 -19.71
CA ALA A 144 -4.00 1.08 -21.10
C ALA A 144 -3.14 1.87 -22.09
N ILE A 145 -2.71 3.10 -21.75
CA ILE A 145 -1.96 3.99 -22.65
C ILE A 145 -0.68 3.33 -23.20
N PRO A 146 0.25 2.78 -22.40
CA PRO A 146 1.45 2.14 -22.91
C PRO A 146 1.15 1.00 -23.89
N PHE A 147 0.20 0.13 -23.54
CA PHE A 147 -0.14 -1.03 -24.37
C PHE A 147 -0.84 -0.62 -25.66
N THR A 148 -1.68 0.39 -25.62
CA THR A 148 -2.31 0.97 -26.82
C THR A 148 -1.28 1.60 -27.73
N LEU A 149 -0.30 2.33 -27.18
CA LEU A 149 0.81 2.90 -27.95
C LEU A 149 1.65 1.83 -28.66
N PHE A 150 1.97 0.74 -27.97
CA PHE A 150 2.67 -0.40 -28.59
C PHE A 150 1.83 -1.10 -29.66
N ALA A 151 0.51 -1.14 -29.50
CA ALA A 151 -0.40 -1.68 -30.50
C ALA A 151 -0.51 -0.77 -31.75
N ILE A 152 -0.46 0.57 -31.57
CA ILE A 152 -0.51 1.55 -32.67
C ILE A 152 0.80 1.58 -33.48
N PHE A 153 1.93 1.44 -32.77
CA PHE A 153 3.27 1.52 -33.36
C PHE A 153 4.07 0.24 -33.22
N PRO A 154 3.62 -0.91 -33.75
CA PRO A 154 4.33 -2.19 -33.61
C PRO A 154 5.73 -2.14 -34.27
N GLY A 155 5.92 -1.30 -35.31
CA GLY A 155 7.21 -1.09 -35.98
C GLY A 155 8.25 -0.36 -35.12
N PHE A 156 7.85 0.36 -34.07
CA PHE A 156 8.79 0.99 -33.14
C PHE A 156 9.56 -0.08 -32.35
N MET A 157 8.85 -1.11 -31.88
CA MET A 157 9.47 -2.23 -31.19
C MET A 157 10.36 -3.10 -32.10
N GLN A 158 10.03 -3.19 -33.39
CA GLN A 158 10.88 -3.92 -34.37
C GLN A 158 12.19 -3.19 -34.66
N LYS A 159 12.23 -1.87 -34.51
CA LYS A 159 13.43 -1.02 -34.67
C LYS A 159 14.28 -0.95 -33.39
N LEU A 160 13.76 -1.35 -32.23
CA LEU A 160 14.59 -1.55 -31.05
C LEU A 160 15.60 -2.66 -31.35
N PRO A 161 16.87 -2.47 -30.97
CA PRO A 161 17.93 -3.44 -31.31
C PRO A 161 17.47 -4.83 -30.89
N LYS A 162 17.41 -5.75 -31.87
CA LYS A 162 17.11 -7.18 -31.66
C LYS A 162 18.21 -7.90 -30.85
N SER A 163 19.13 -7.14 -30.27
CA SER A 163 20.12 -7.69 -29.34
C SER A 163 19.40 -8.04 -28.05
N GLY A 164 19.05 -9.30 -27.87
CA GLY A 164 18.21 -9.87 -26.80
C GLY A 164 18.63 -9.56 -25.36
N ASN A 165 19.73 -8.87 -25.16
CA ASN A 165 20.29 -8.58 -23.85
C ASN A 165 19.50 -7.47 -23.09
N TRP A 166 19.01 -6.42 -23.77
CA TRP A 166 18.29 -5.33 -23.13
C TRP A 166 16.95 -5.77 -22.50
N MET A 167 16.20 -6.61 -23.21
CA MET A 167 14.94 -7.14 -22.70
C MET A 167 15.16 -8.03 -21.47
N ASN A 168 16.26 -8.79 -21.46
CA ASN A 168 16.62 -9.59 -20.30
C ASN A 168 17.04 -8.74 -19.12
N GLU A 169 17.81 -7.66 -19.34
CA GLU A 169 18.19 -6.70 -18.31
C GLU A 169 16.94 -6.09 -17.63
N VAL A 170 15.93 -5.69 -18.43
CA VAL A 170 14.65 -5.16 -17.91
C VAL A 170 13.91 -6.22 -17.08
N LYS A 171 13.85 -7.48 -17.55
CA LYS A 171 13.22 -8.57 -16.78
C LYS A 171 13.90 -8.78 -15.44
N VAL A 172 15.22 -8.78 -15.41
CA VAL A 172 15.99 -8.98 -14.18
C VAL A 172 15.78 -7.82 -13.21
N VAL A 173 15.80 -6.57 -13.68
CA VAL A 173 15.51 -5.39 -12.85
C VAL A 173 14.11 -5.50 -12.23
N LEU A 174 13.11 -5.83 -13.05
CA LEU A 174 11.75 -6.04 -12.58
C LEU A 174 11.66 -7.19 -11.56
N GLY A 175 12.41 -8.29 -11.78
CA GLY A 175 12.47 -9.40 -10.84
C GLY A 175 12.99 -9.01 -9.47
N PHE A 176 14.05 -8.21 -9.39
CA PHE A 176 14.56 -7.69 -8.12
C PHE A 176 13.53 -6.76 -7.45
N LEU A 177 12.85 -5.90 -8.22
CA LEU A 177 11.80 -5.03 -7.70
C LEU A 177 10.60 -5.84 -7.18
N GLU A 178 10.18 -6.89 -7.89
CA GLU A 178 9.09 -7.77 -7.45
C GLU A 178 9.44 -8.47 -6.14
N ILE A 179 10.66 -9.00 -6.01
CA ILE A 179 11.12 -9.62 -4.76
C ILE A 179 11.11 -8.58 -3.62
N ALA A 180 11.60 -7.38 -3.84
CA ALA A 180 11.58 -6.33 -2.81
C ALA A 180 10.14 -5.98 -2.40
N LEU A 181 9.22 -5.86 -3.36
CA LEU A 181 7.80 -5.57 -3.11
C LEU A 181 7.08 -6.74 -2.43
N ALA A 182 7.47 -7.99 -2.69
CA ALA A 182 6.91 -9.16 -2.00
C ALA A 182 7.00 -9.02 -0.48
N PHE A 183 8.14 -8.58 0.03
CA PHE A 183 8.34 -8.39 1.47
C PHE A 183 7.40 -7.35 2.08
N LYS A 184 6.86 -6.42 1.30
CA LYS A 184 5.84 -5.49 1.79
C LYS A 184 4.56 -6.21 2.20
N PHE A 185 4.11 -7.22 1.44
CA PHE A 185 2.93 -8.01 1.80
C PHE A 185 3.16 -8.83 3.06
N LEU A 186 4.33 -9.47 3.16
CA LEU A 186 4.70 -10.19 4.36
C LEU A 186 4.77 -9.25 5.57
N SER A 187 5.35 -8.07 5.42
CA SER A 187 5.43 -7.06 6.47
C SER A 187 4.06 -6.57 6.95
N VAL A 188 3.07 -6.42 6.05
CA VAL A 188 1.71 -6.05 6.47
C VAL A 188 1.10 -7.14 7.33
N ALA A 189 1.19 -8.42 6.93
CA ALA A 189 0.70 -9.53 7.73
C ALA A 189 1.42 -9.59 9.08
N ASP A 190 2.75 -9.45 9.08
CA ASP A 190 3.59 -9.46 10.27
C ASP A 190 3.16 -8.40 11.31
N GLN A 191 2.98 -7.16 10.85
CA GLN A 191 2.58 -6.04 11.71
C GLN A 191 1.16 -6.21 12.29
N VAL A 192 0.21 -6.66 11.46
CA VAL A 192 -1.21 -6.78 11.83
C VAL A 192 -1.44 -7.95 12.81
N TYR A 193 -0.62 -9.01 12.74
CA TYR A 193 -0.68 -10.20 13.60
C TYR A 193 0.40 -10.24 14.67
N HIS A 194 1.22 -9.20 14.79
CA HIS A 194 2.30 -9.09 15.80
C HIS A 194 3.27 -10.28 15.83
N TRP A 195 3.67 -10.78 14.64
CA TRP A 195 4.61 -11.91 14.56
C TRP A 195 6.05 -11.52 14.89
N HIS A 196 6.42 -10.23 14.75
CA HIS A 196 7.76 -9.70 14.97
C HIS A 196 8.87 -10.39 14.16
N LEU A 197 8.55 -10.81 12.93
CA LEU A 197 9.49 -11.45 12.00
C LEU A 197 10.18 -10.44 11.10
N LEU A 198 9.50 -9.34 10.74
CA LEU A 198 9.94 -8.31 9.82
C LEU A 198 9.85 -6.93 10.44
N ASP A 199 10.45 -6.76 11.60
CA ASP A 199 10.63 -5.44 12.17
C ASP A 199 11.43 -4.53 11.23
N ARG A 200 11.37 -3.23 11.45
CA ARG A 200 11.84 -2.23 10.48
C ARG A 200 13.29 -2.44 10.02
N GLU A 201 14.20 -2.80 10.94
CA GLU A 201 15.59 -3.06 10.62
C GLU A 201 15.78 -4.32 9.77
N ILE A 202 15.05 -5.39 10.05
CA ILE A 202 15.12 -6.65 9.27
C ILE A 202 14.61 -6.40 7.85
N PHE A 203 13.48 -5.69 7.73
CA PHE A 203 12.92 -5.30 6.44
C PHE A 203 13.91 -4.45 5.62
N LEU A 204 14.52 -3.46 6.26
CA LEU A 204 15.53 -2.60 5.61
C LEU A 204 16.77 -3.39 5.22
N ALA A 205 17.25 -4.30 6.06
CA ALA A 205 18.40 -5.16 5.76
C ALA A 205 18.13 -6.01 4.50
N ILE A 206 16.93 -6.59 4.38
CA ILE A 206 16.52 -7.35 3.19
C ILE A 206 16.49 -6.45 1.95
N TRP A 207 15.90 -5.28 2.03
CA TRP A 207 15.88 -4.33 0.91
C TRP A 207 17.27 -3.88 0.51
N ILE A 208 18.13 -3.53 1.46
CA ILE A 208 19.54 -3.19 1.21
C ILE A 208 20.24 -4.33 0.49
N ALA A 209 20.05 -5.58 0.91
CA ALA A 209 20.66 -6.75 0.27
C ALA A 209 20.15 -6.93 -1.18
N ILE A 210 18.84 -6.84 -1.41
CA ILE A 210 18.22 -6.98 -2.75
C ILE A 210 18.73 -5.89 -3.69
N PHE A 211 18.68 -4.61 -3.27
CA PHE A 211 19.12 -3.50 -4.13
C PHE A 211 20.64 -3.45 -4.31
N THR A 212 21.41 -3.95 -3.35
CA THR A 212 22.85 -4.16 -3.51
C THR A 212 23.13 -5.22 -4.57
N ALA A 213 22.43 -6.35 -4.53
CA ALA A 213 22.55 -7.39 -5.56
C ALA A 213 22.16 -6.85 -6.95
N LEU A 214 21.08 -6.07 -7.04
CA LEU A 214 20.69 -5.38 -8.28
C LEU A 214 21.79 -4.40 -8.75
N THR A 215 22.39 -3.64 -7.84
CA THR A 215 23.50 -2.73 -8.17
C THR A 215 24.70 -3.49 -8.75
N LEU A 216 25.10 -4.60 -8.12
CA LEU A 216 26.19 -5.46 -8.60
C LEU A 216 25.88 -6.09 -9.96
N TYR A 217 24.62 -6.50 -10.20
CA TYR A 217 24.16 -6.97 -11.49
C TYR A 217 24.27 -5.87 -12.56
N LEU A 218 23.80 -4.68 -12.28
CA LEU A 218 23.87 -3.54 -13.21
C LEU A 218 25.31 -3.13 -13.53
N PHE A 219 26.23 -3.23 -12.57
CA PHE A 219 27.68 -3.05 -12.82
C PHE A 219 28.35 -4.26 -13.50
N GLY A 220 27.58 -5.30 -13.85
CA GLY A 220 28.12 -6.47 -14.55
C GLY A 220 29.04 -7.36 -13.70
N LYS A 221 28.96 -7.26 -12.36
CA LYS A 221 29.69 -8.12 -11.43
C LYS A 221 28.99 -9.45 -11.18
N ILE A 222 27.67 -9.50 -11.36
CA ILE A 222 26.84 -10.69 -11.30
C ILE A 222 26.29 -10.94 -12.69
N SER A 223 26.33 -12.18 -13.16
CA SER A 223 25.70 -12.64 -14.40
C SER A 223 24.65 -13.70 -14.09
N LEU A 224 23.50 -13.62 -14.74
CA LEU A 224 22.38 -14.56 -14.61
C LEU A 224 22.26 -15.46 -15.84
N PRO A 225 21.53 -16.60 -15.77
CA PRO A 225 21.55 -17.65 -16.79
C PRO A 225 21.23 -17.20 -18.21
N HIS A 226 20.45 -16.17 -18.40
CA HIS A 226 20.02 -15.67 -19.72
C HIS A 226 20.80 -14.42 -20.19
N ASP A 227 21.83 -14.02 -19.45
CA ASP A 227 22.68 -12.90 -19.86
C ASP A 227 23.59 -13.30 -21.04
N GLY A 228 23.67 -12.41 -22.00
CA GLY A 228 24.63 -12.55 -23.06
C GLY A 228 26.08 -12.27 -22.59
N PRO A 229 27.08 -12.53 -23.44
CA PRO A 229 28.49 -12.31 -23.10
C PRO A 229 28.70 -10.86 -22.58
N ALA A 230 29.53 -10.73 -21.57
CA ALA A 230 29.83 -9.44 -20.90
C ALA A 230 30.25 -8.40 -21.93
N LYS A 231 29.41 -7.41 -22.16
CA LYS A 231 29.69 -6.24 -22.99
C LYS A 231 30.12 -5.09 -22.09
N ASN A 232 30.89 -4.16 -22.67
CA ASN A 232 31.22 -2.89 -22.05
C ASN A 232 29.95 -2.23 -21.51
N LEU A 233 29.99 -1.72 -20.27
CA LEU A 233 28.88 -1.04 -19.64
C LEU A 233 28.46 0.18 -20.47
N SER A 234 27.20 0.26 -20.81
CA SER A 234 26.65 1.46 -21.47
C SER A 234 26.45 2.59 -20.45
N VAL A 235 26.61 3.83 -20.92
CA VAL A 235 26.42 5.00 -20.05
C VAL A 235 25.06 5.00 -19.33
N PRO A 236 23.92 4.75 -20.00
CA PRO A 236 22.61 4.69 -19.30
C PRO A 236 22.56 3.62 -18.21
N ARG A 237 23.15 2.44 -18.44
CA ARG A 237 23.19 1.35 -17.45
C ARG A 237 24.03 1.74 -16.24
N THR A 238 25.17 2.39 -16.46
CA THR A 238 26.02 2.88 -15.36
C THR A 238 25.33 3.96 -14.54
N LEU A 239 24.66 4.93 -15.18
CA LEU A 239 23.89 5.95 -14.50
C LEU A 239 22.75 5.35 -13.65
N PHE A 240 22.04 4.37 -14.21
CA PHE A 240 20.98 3.68 -13.47
C PHE A 240 21.55 2.88 -12.29
N ALA A 241 22.67 2.16 -12.48
CA ALA A 241 23.35 1.47 -11.39
C ALA A 241 23.77 2.42 -10.25
N THR A 242 24.29 3.61 -10.62
CA THR A 242 24.65 4.64 -9.66
C THR A 242 23.43 5.17 -8.90
N ALA A 243 22.30 5.36 -9.57
CA ALA A 243 21.05 5.77 -8.93
C ALA A 243 20.54 4.71 -7.93
N VAL A 244 20.61 3.40 -8.31
CA VAL A 244 20.24 2.30 -7.40
C VAL A 244 21.20 2.24 -6.21
N LEU A 245 22.51 2.45 -6.41
CA LEU A 245 23.49 2.52 -5.33
C LEU A 245 23.20 3.69 -4.38
N ALA A 246 22.87 4.86 -4.91
CA ALA A 246 22.46 6.01 -4.10
C ALA A 246 21.23 5.71 -3.26
N PHE A 247 20.27 4.97 -3.82
CA PHE A 247 19.11 4.49 -3.07
C PHE A 247 19.49 3.53 -1.93
N VAL A 248 20.42 2.59 -2.17
CA VAL A 248 20.95 1.72 -1.11
C VAL A 248 21.58 2.54 0.03
N ILE A 249 22.42 3.53 -0.31
CA ILE A 249 23.04 4.40 0.70
C ILE A 249 21.98 5.18 1.48
N TYR A 250 20.92 5.64 0.82
CA TYR A 250 19.80 6.33 1.46
C TYR A 250 19.04 5.44 2.46
N LEU A 251 18.99 4.12 2.26
CA LEU A 251 18.33 3.19 3.19
C LEU A 251 19.12 2.94 4.47
N VAL A 252 20.46 3.04 4.43
CA VAL A 252 21.35 2.68 5.56
C VAL A 252 21.04 3.45 6.84
N PRO A 253 20.88 4.80 6.86
CA PRO A 253 20.51 5.53 8.06
C PRO A 253 19.19 5.05 8.70
N GLY A 254 18.25 4.53 7.89
CA GLY A 254 16.99 3.99 8.38
C GLY A 254 17.15 2.79 9.30
N MET A 255 18.20 1.98 9.14
CA MET A 255 18.52 0.87 10.05
C MET A 255 18.89 1.35 11.45
N PHE A 256 19.30 2.61 11.59
CA PHE A 256 19.71 3.22 12.85
C PHE A 256 18.66 4.20 13.40
N GLY A 257 17.41 4.09 12.96
CA GLY A 257 16.30 4.90 13.47
C GLY A 257 16.10 6.25 12.76
N ALA A 258 16.85 6.57 11.69
CA ALA A 258 16.59 7.77 10.94
C ALA A 258 15.27 7.71 10.16
N PRO A 259 14.45 8.79 10.15
CA PRO A 259 13.23 8.83 9.36
C PRO A 259 13.56 8.87 7.87
N LEU A 260 13.00 7.93 7.11
CA LEU A 260 13.13 7.84 5.67
C LEU A 260 11.88 8.42 4.99
N LYS A 261 11.68 9.74 5.07
CA LYS A 261 10.45 10.43 4.64
C LYS A 261 9.97 10.04 3.24
N GLY A 262 10.88 9.84 2.27
CA GLY A 262 10.50 9.41 0.92
C GLY A 262 9.87 8.01 0.83
N LEU A 263 10.02 7.18 1.87
CA LEU A 263 9.57 5.78 1.91
C LEU A 263 8.59 5.48 3.04
N SER A 264 8.11 6.48 3.77
CA SER A 264 7.29 6.33 4.99
C SER A 264 6.12 5.36 4.84
N GLY A 265 5.43 5.35 3.72
CA GLY A 265 4.31 4.42 3.51
C GLY A 265 4.70 3.02 3.06
N TRP A 266 5.97 2.77 2.72
CA TRP A 266 6.45 1.48 2.21
C TRP A 266 7.14 0.64 3.27
N LEU A 267 7.72 1.29 4.26
CA LEU A 267 8.45 0.67 5.36
C LEU A 267 7.53 0.33 6.53
N PRO A 268 7.90 -0.64 7.37
CA PRO A 268 7.27 -0.84 8.66
C PRO A 268 7.31 0.43 9.52
N PRO A 269 6.39 0.58 10.50
CA PRO A 269 6.35 1.74 11.39
C PRO A 269 7.68 1.94 12.13
N MET A 270 7.97 3.17 12.54
CA MET A 270 9.22 3.47 13.27
C MET A 270 9.25 2.85 14.67
N ASN A 271 8.07 2.62 15.26
CA ASN A 271 7.93 1.99 16.57
C ASN A 271 8.21 0.47 16.56
N SER A 272 8.22 -0.19 15.38
CA SER A 272 8.62 -1.60 15.27
C SER A 272 10.14 -1.79 15.24
N GLN A 273 10.92 -0.76 15.53
CA GLN A 273 12.38 -0.83 15.50
C GLN A 273 12.95 -1.07 16.90
N ASP A 274 13.66 -2.19 17.05
CA ASP A 274 14.34 -2.55 18.31
C ASP A 274 15.59 -1.71 18.55
N PHE A 275 16.35 -1.42 17.48
CA PHE A 275 17.57 -0.64 17.57
C PHE A 275 17.24 0.86 17.58
N LYS A 276 16.89 1.38 18.75
CA LYS A 276 16.80 2.82 19.01
C LYS A 276 18.24 3.33 19.10
N GLY A 277 18.79 3.83 17.96
CA GLY A 277 20.10 4.47 17.93
C GLY A 277 20.19 5.52 19.03
N SER A 278 21.39 5.90 19.42
CA SER A 278 21.79 6.78 20.54
C SER A 278 21.13 8.18 20.59
N GLN A 279 19.88 8.31 20.22
CA GLN A 279 19.05 9.40 20.70
C GLN A 279 18.84 9.12 22.18
N ALA A 280 19.43 9.99 22.99
CA ALA A 280 19.51 9.95 24.43
C ALA A 280 18.29 9.22 25.00
N ALA A 281 18.55 8.19 25.79
CA ALA A 281 17.55 7.52 26.57
C ALA A 281 16.77 8.59 27.36
N GLU A 282 15.72 9.14 26.76
CA GLU A 282 14.65 9.69 27.59
C GLU A 282 14.24 8.53 28.49
N PRO A 283 14.10 8.76 29.80
CA PRO A 283 13.78 7.71 30.75
C PRO A 283 12.61 6.95 30.16
N VAL A 284 12.75 5.63 30.06
CA VAL A 284 11.71 4.68 29.64
C VAL A 284 10.43 5.19 30.28
N ALA A 285 9.56 5.79 29.47
CA ALA A 285 8.27 6.26 29.93
C ALA A 285 7.68 5.06 30.68
N GLN A 286 7.32 5.24 31.94
CA GLN A 286 6.73 4.21 32.77
C GLN A 286 5.66 3.57 31.90
N LYS A 287 5.70 2.22 31.74
CA LYS A 287 4.66 1.48 31.03
C LYS A 287 3.34 2.11 31.40
N SER A 288 2.70 2.79 30.45
CA SER A 288 1.43 3.46 30.75
C SER A 288 0.45 2.37 31.14
N ASP A 289 -0.39 2.61 32.17
CA ASP A 289 -1.50 1.70 32.51
C ASP A 289 -2.55 1.61 31.38
N ALA A 290 -2.18 2.00 30.17
CA ALA A 290 -3.02 1.97 28.99
C ALA A 290 -3.23 0.52 28.55
N LEU A 291 -4.49 0.13 28.34
CA LEU A 291 -4.85 -1.16 27.76
C LEU A 291 -4.16 -1.31 26.39
N TYR A 292 -3.63 -2.50 26.14
CA TYR A 292 -2.93 -2.85 24.88
C TYR A 292 -1.56 -2.17 24.68
N SER A 293 -1.02 -1.43 25.65
CA SER A 293 0.29 -0.79 25.57
C SER A 293 1.48 -1.78 25.64
N ASP A 294 1.21 -3.05 25.84
CA ASP A 294 2.19 -4.14 25.78
C ASP A 294 2.62 -4.47 24.35
N PHE A 295 1.77 -4.19 23.36
CA PHE A 295 2.04 -4.44 21.93
C PHE A 295 1.67 -3.26 20.99
N LEU A 296 0.98 -2.22 21.47
CA LEU A 296 0.69 -1.00 20.71
C LEU A 296 1.49 0.18 21.27
N GLU A 297 2.05 0.98 20.40
CA GLU A 297 2.83 2.16 20.75
C GLU A 297 2.48 3.34 19.83
N LEU A 298 2.35 4.54 20.39
CA LEU A 298 2.17 5.76 19.61
C LEU A 298 3.51 6.23 19.02
N PRO A 299 3.51 6.80 17.81
CA PRO A 299 4.71 7.31 17.17
C PRO A 299 5.27 8.54 17.90
N LEU A 300 6.54 8.87 17.66
CA LEU A 300 7.21 10.10 18.09
C LEU A 300 7.27 10.29 19.63
N GLY A 301 7.19 9.21 20.40
CA GLY A 301 7.19 9.27 21.86
C GLY A 301 5.99 10.04 22.42
N LEU A 302 4.84 9.96 21.77
CA LEU A 302 3.57 10.43 22.29
C LEU A 302 3.05 9.46 23.35
N ASP A 303 2.60 9.99 24.47
CA ASP A 303 1.83 9.24 25.45
C ASP A 303 0.35 9.25 25.05
N GLY A 304 -0.34 8.12 25.23
CA GLY A 304 -1.77 8.03 24.91
C GLY A 304 -2.35 6.65 25.15
N TYR A 305 -3.50 6.42 24.53
CA TYR A 305 -4.34 5.26 24.79
C TYR A 305 -4.66 4.52 23.49
N PHE A 306 -5.12 3.28 23.63
CA PHE A 306 -5.55 2.42 22.51
C PHE A 306 -6.97 1.89 22.71
N ASP A 307 -7.64 2.33 23.78
CA ASP A 307 -9.02 2.03 24.09
C ASP A 307 -9.78 3.36 24.28
N PHE A 308 -10.94 3.48 23.63
CA PHE A 308 -11.71 4.72 23.62
C PHE A 308 -12.24 5.09 25.00
N GLU A 309 -12.79 4.12 25.74
CA GLU A 309 -13.40 4.40 27.06
C GLU A 309 -12.34 4.78 28.09
N GLN A 310 -11.18 4.11 28.06
CA GLN A 310 -10.05 4.46 28.91
C GLN A 310 -9.53 5.87 28.59
N ALA A 311 -9.36 6.19 27.32
CA ALA A 311 -8.92 7.51 26.88
C ALA A 311 -9.92 8.62 27.28
N LYS A 312 -11.22 8.36 27.15
CA LYS A 312 -12.28 9.26 27.55
C LYS A 312 -12.25 9.54 29.05
N ALA A 313 -12.09 8.51 29.86
CA ALA A 313 -11.96 8.65 31.32
C ALA A 313 -10.72 9.48 31.69
N ALA A 314 -9.59 9.24 31.02
CA ALA A 314 -8.36 10.01 31.21
C ALA A 314 -8.53 11.48 30.79
N ALA A 315 -9.21 11.74 29.67
CA ALA A 315 -9.47 13.08 29.15
C ALA A 315 -10.37 13.89 30.12
N LEU A 316 -11.39 13.25 30.69
CA LEU A 316 -12.22 13.85 31.74
C LEU A 316 -11.39 14.21 32.97
N LYS A 317 -10.53 13.29 33.44
CA LYS A 317 -9.67 13.51 34.60
C LYS A 317 -8.64 14.63 34.34
N ALA A 318 -8.05 14.66 33.16
CA ALA A 318 -7.06 15.67 32.75
C ALA A 318 -7.73 17.02 32.37
N ASN A 319 -9.06 17.06 32.22
CA ASN A 319 -9.80 18.22 31.72
C ASN A 319 -9.26 18.73 30.38
N LYS A 320 -9.00 17.78 29.45
CA LYS A 320 -8.49 18.00 28.10
C LYS A 320 -9.45 17.42 27.05
N PRO A 321 -9.49 17.99 25.84
CA PRO A 321 -10.22 17.39 24.74
C PRO A 321 -9.53 16.10 24.27
N LEU A 322 -10.31 15.23 23.63
CA LEU A 322 -9.86 13.96 23.09
C LEU A 322 -9.47 14.14 21.62
N PHE A 323 -8.29 13.65 21.24
CA PHE A 323 -7.87 13.49 19.86
C PHE A 323 -7.91 12.01 19.52
N ILE A 324 -8.83 11.63 18.63
CA ILE A 324 -8.97 10.25 18.16
C ILE A 324 -8.28 10.11 16.80
N ASP A 325 -7.35 9.16 16.70
CA ASP A 325 -6.72 8.73 15.47
C ASP A 325 -7.24 7.33 15.11
N PHE A 326 -8.09 7.25 14.09
CA PHE A 326 -8.38 5.98 13.46
C PHE A 326 -7.27 5.65 12.48
N THR A 327 -6.46 4.67 12.83
CA THR A 327 -5.22 4.30 12.16
C THR A 327 -5.19 2.82 11.78
N GLY A 328 -4.09 2.36 11.23
CA GLY A 328 -3.84 0.96 10.93
C GLY A 328 -2.36 0.66 10.75
N HIS A 329 -1.95 -0.57 11.04
CA HIS A 329 -0.57 -1.04 10.86
C HIS A 329 -0.14 -0.98 9.38
N GLY A 330 -1.02 -1.41 8.48
CA GLY A 330 -0.81 -1.37 7.03
C GLY A 330 -1.10 -0.02 6.36
N CYS A 331 -1.48 1.01 7.12
CA CYS A 331 -1.96 2.28 6.60
C CYS A 331 -0.82 3.19 6.09
N VAL A 332 -0.61 3.22 4.79
CA VAL A 332 0.39 4.07 4.11
C VAL A 332 0.23 5.55 4.43
N ASN A 333 -0.99 6.06 4.39
CA ASN A 333 -1.28 7.47 4.63
C ASN A 333 -1.12 7.86 6.11
N CYS A 334 -1.38 6.93 7.03
CA CYS A 334 -1.15 7.15 8.46
C CYS A 334 0.35 7.37 8.71
N ARG A 335 1.20 6.49 8.17
CA ARG A 335 2.68 6.64 8.26
C ARG A 335 3.17 7.97 7.68
N LYS A 336 2.58 8.41 6.55
CA LYS A 336 2.90 9.72 5.98
C LYS A 336 2.50 10.87 6.90
N MET A 337 1.31 10.83 7.50
CA MET A 337 0.89 11.86 8.45
C MET A 337 1.83 11.94 9.65
N GLU A 338 2.22 10.81 10.21
CA GLU A 338 3.15 10.73 11.33
C GLU A 338 4.52 11.32 11.00
N GLU A 339 5.09 10.94 9.83
CA GLU A 339 6.43 11.37 9.45
C GLU A 339 6.50 12.80 8.88
N TYR A 340 5.43 13.32 8.27
CA TYR A 340 5.46 14.64 7.63
C TYR A 340 4.73 15.72 8.43
N VAL A 341 3.63 15.36 9.10
CA VAL A 341 2.75 16.33 9.77
C VAL A 341 2.93 16.27 11.28
N TRP A 342 2.83 15.09 11.90
CA TRP A 342 2.95 14.97 13.34
C TRP A 342 4.37 15.22 13.85
N SER A 343 5.39 14.92 13.02
CA SER A 343 6.80 15.20 13.34
C SER A 343 7.13 16.69 13.38
N ASP A 344 6.25 17.55 12.85
CA ASP A 344 6.46 19.00 12.96
C ASP A 344 6.30 19.44 14.42
N PRO A 345 7.26 20.22 14.96
CA PRO A 345 7.23 20.65 16.36
C PRO A 345 5.93 21.37 16.73
N SER A 346 5.34 22.14 15.81
CA SER A 346 4.09 22.86 16.06
C SER A 346 2.90 21.96 16.25
N VAL A 347 2.85 20.80 15.57
CA VAL A 347 1.81 19.77 15.73
C VAL A 347 2.10 18.93 16.96
N LEU A 348 3.32 18.40 17.07
CA LEU A 348 3.72 17.49 18.14
C LEU A 348 3.51 18.10 19.55
N GLN A 349 3.88 19.37 19.72
CA GLN A 349 3.67 20.07 20.98
C GLN A 349 2.17 20.19 21.35
N ARG A 350 1.30 20.45 20.37
CA ARG A 350 -0.15 20.49 20.58
C ARG A 350 -0.71 19.14 20.98
N LEU A 351 -0.34 18.09 20.27
CA LEU A 351 -0.76 16.73 20.61
C LEU A 351 -0.32 16.33 22.03
N LYS A 352 0.93 16.62 22.42
CA LYS A 352 1.44 16.33 23.76
C LYS A 352 0.77 17.13 24.88
N ASN A 353 0.54 18.43 24.65
CA ASN A 353 0.20 19.34 25.73
C ASN A 353 -1.31 19.59 25.83
N ASP A 354 -2.03 19.63 24.72
CA ASP A 354 -3.39 20.13 24.66
C ASP A 354 -4.45 19.05 24.59
N TYR A 355 -4.07 17.83 24.21
CA TYR A 355 -5.00 16.72 23.97
C TYR A 355 -4.66 15.49 24.81
N VAL A 356 -5.66 14.63 25.01
CA VAL A 356 -5.44 13.21 25.29
C VAL A 356 -5.57 12.47 23.97
N VAL A 357 -4.52 11.76 23.57
CA VAL A 357 -4.43 11.06 22.29
C VAL A 357 -4.91 9.62 22.47
N VAL A 358 -5.75 9.15 21.57
CA VAL A 358 -6.12 7.74 21.44
C VAL A 358 -5.96 7.27 20.00
N ALA A 359 -5.19 6.21 19.79
CA ALA A 359 -5.01 5.56 18.51
C ALA A 359 -5.86 4.29 18.46
N LEU A 360 -6.83 4.26 17.56
CA LEU A 360 -7.71 3.13 17.34
C LEU A 360 -7.30 2.41 16.06
N TYR A 361 -6.55 1.33 16.21
CA TYR A 361 -6.10 0.51 15.10
C TYR A 361 -7.26 -0.29 14.50
N CYS A 362 -7.64 0.01 13.25
CA CYS A 362 -8.80 -0.57 12.58
C CYS A 362 -8.49 -1.88 11.82
N ASP A 363 -7.23 -2.26 11.75
CA ASP A 363 -6.76 -3.46 11.05
C ASP A 363 -6.12 -4.50 11.99
N ASP A 364 -6.02 -4.20 13.28
CA ASP A 364 -5.44 -5.08 14.28
C ASP A 364 -6.22 -6.39 14.42
N LYS A 365 -5.52 -7.55 14.42
CA LYS A 365 -6.13 -8.87 14.47
C LYS A 365 -6.00 -9.57 15.81
N THR A 366 -5.65 -8.83 16.87
CA THR A 366 -5.68 -9.34 18.23
C THR A 366 -7.11 -9.72 18.62
N GLU A 367 -7.33 -11.00 18.91
CA GLU A 367 -8.63 -11.49 19.39
C GLU A 367 -8.92 -10.96 20.79
N LEU A 368 -10.12 -10.43 20.97
CA LEU A 368 -10.61 -10.00 22.26
C LEU A 368 -11.23 -11.18 23.02
N PRO A 369 -11.30 -11.12 24.36
CA PRO A 369 -12.03 -12.10 25.14
C PRO A 369 -13.48 -12.25 24.67
N ALA A 370 -14.03 -13.47 24.73
CA ALA A 370 -15.34 -13.79 24.18
C ALA A 370 -16.49 -12.99 24.81
N ASP A 371 -16.33 -12.53 26.04
CA ASP A 371 -17.29 -11.64 26.72
C ASP A 371 -17.37 -10.23 26.14
N LYS A 372 -16.36 -9.85 25.33
CA LYS A 372 -16.34 -8.55 24.62
C LYS A 372 -16.84 -8.66 23.16
N TRP A 373 -17.16 -9.86 22.69
CA TRP A 373 -17.66 -10.03 21.32
C TRP A 373 -19.10 -9.52 21.19
N TYR A 374 -19.39 -8.91 20.07
CA TYR A 374 -20.76 -8.46 19.77
C TYR A 374 -21.06 -8.55 18.28
N THR A 375 -22.33 -8.60 17.93
CA THR A 375 -22.79 -8.53 16.53
C THR A 375 -23.02 -7.08 16.14
N SER A 376 -22.36 -6.64 15.08
CA SER A 376 -22.48 -5.28 14.55
C SER A 376 -23.90 -5.01 14.03
N LYS A 377 -24.39 -3.81 14.31
CA LYS A 377 -25.64 -3.28 13.73
C LYS A 377 -25.42 -2.75 12.30
N VAL A 378 -24.18 -2.53 11.88
CA VAL A 378 -23.84 -1.97 10.57
C VAL A 378 -23.86 -3.03 9.49
N ASP A 379 -23.23 -4.19 9.76
CA ASP A 379 -23.05 -5.26 8.76
C ASP A 379 -23.60 -6.64 9.20
N GLY A 380 -24.09 -6.75 10.43
CA GLY A 380 -24.62 -8.01 10.98
C GLY A 380 -23.56 -9.05 11.30
N GLN A 381 -22.28 -8.72 11.21
CA GLN A 381 -21.18 -9.64 11.49
C GLN A 381 -20.73 -9.56 12.96
N GLU A 382 -20.22 -10.67 13.46
CA GLU A 382 -19.63 -10.74 14.79
C GLU A 382 -18.24 -10.09 14.81
N LYS A 383 -18.01 -9.13 15.73
CA LYS A 383 -16.76 -8.40 15.88
C LYS A 383 -15.94 -9.01 17.02
N LYS A 384 -14.88 -9.73 16.66
CA LYS A 384 -14.05 -10.53 17.57
C LYS A 384 -12.70 -9.91 17.87
N THR A 385 -12.16 -9.15 16.92
CA THR A 385 -10.82 -8.57 17.05
C THR A 385 -10.88 -7.11 17.44
N LEU A 386 -9.81 -6.59 18.00
CA LEU A 386 -9.66 -5.19 18.36
C LEU A 386 -9.91 -4.29 17.14
N GLY A 387 -9.31 -4.60 15.99
CA GLY A 387 -9.48 -3.81 14.78
C GLY A 387 -10.88 -3.86 14.21
N ASP A 388 -11.55 -5.03 14.26
CA ASP A 388 -12.93 -5.15 13.78
C ASP A 388 -13.89 -4.29 14.65
N GLN A 389 -13.66 -4.21 15.98
CA GLN A 389 -14.45 -3.37 16.87
C GLN A 389 -14.15 -1.88 16.66
N ASN A 390 -12.88 -1.51 16.51
CA ASN A 390 -12.49 -0.12 16.22
C ASN A 390 -13.06 0.37 14.88
N LEU A 391 -13.03 -0.48 13.85
CA LEU A 391 -13.61 -0.15 12.54
C LEU A 391 -15.13 -0.02 12.61
N ASP A 392 -15.80 -0.93 13.32
CA ASP A 392 -17.26 -0.86 13.52
C ASP A 392 -17.66 0.40 14.30
N PHE A 393 -16.91 0.76 15.33
CA PHE A 393 -17.07 2.02 16.06
C PHE A 393 -16.89 3.24 15.15
N GLN A 394 -15.85 3.25 14.31
CA GLN A 394 -15.62 4.32 13.34
C GLN A 394 -16.79 4.48 12.37
N ILE A 395 -17.26 3.38 11.78
CA ILE A 395 -18.35 3.41 10.79
C ILE A 395 -19.66 3.80 11.45
N SER A 396 -20.02 3.16 12.56
CA SER A 396 -21.30 3.38 13.23
C SER A 396 -21.47 4.81 13.76
N ARG A 397 -20.37 5.41 14.24
CA ARG A 397 -20.40 6.71 14.90
C ARG A 397 -20.07 7.89 13.98
N PHE A 398 -19.13 7.71 13.08
CA PHE A 398 -18.62 8.80 12.22
C PHE A 398 -18.94 8.61 10.74
N ASN A 399 -19.63 7.53 10.39
CA ASN A 399 -19.99 7.18 9.02
C ASN A 399 -18.77 7.22 8.06
N SER A 400 -17.63 6.75 8.55
CA SER A 400 -16.35 6.75 7.83
C SER A 400 -15.60 5.45 8.10
N ASN A 401 -14.94 4.93 7.09
CA ASN A 401 -14.03 3.78 7.18
C ASN A 401 -12.61 4.13 6.70
N ALA A 402 -12.33 5.42 6.55
CA ALA A 402 -11.05 5.92 6.08
C ALA A 402 -9.98 5.88 7.18
N GLN A 403 -8.76 5.51 6.83
CA GLN A 403 -7.57 5.73 7.64
C GLN A 403 -6.53 6.52 6.82
N PRO A 404 -5.88 7.53 7.43
CA PRO A 404 -6.16 8.10 8.75
C PRO A 404 -7.47 8.87 8.78
N HIS A 405 -8.13 8.90 9.95
CA HIS A 405 -9.29 9.72 10.19
C HIS A 405 -9.19 10.32 11.61
N TYR A 406 -9.07 11.62 11.67
CA TYR A 406 -8.83 12.36 12.91
C TYR A 406 -10.11 13.03 13.39
N VAL A 407 -10.46 12.78 14.63
CA VAL A 407 -11.68 13.30 15.26
C VAL A 407 -11.34 13.99 16.58
N LEU A 408 -11.85 15.21 16.78
CA LEU A 408 -11.74 15.94 18.03
C LEU A 408 -13.07 15.88 18.78
N LEU A 409 -13.05 15.33 20.01
CA LEU A 409 -14.24 15.20 20.85
C LEU A 409 -14.11 15.93 22.17
N ASP A 410 -15.24 16.46 22.64
CA ASP A 410 -15.41 16.88 24.01
C ASP A 410 -15.82 15.66 24.86
N PRO A 411 -14.95 15.16 25.76
CA PRO A 411 -15.25 13.94 26.51
C PRO A 411 -16.46 14.08 27.46
N ARG A 412 -16.90 15.33 27.75
CA ARG A 412 -18.05 15.62 28.59
C ARG A 412 -19.38 15.43 27.86
N LYS A 413 -19.42 15.67 26.56
CA LYS A 413 -20.64 15.65 25.74
C LYS A 413 -20.75 14.39 24.90
N ASP A 414 -19.61 13.92 24.36
CA ASP A 414 -19.42 12.67 23.63
C ASP A 414 -20.40 12.40 22.44
N ASP A 415 -21.10 13.42 21.97
CA ASP A 415 -22.15 13.22 20.96
C ASP A 415 -21.65 13.40 19.53
N LYS A 416 -20.89 14.47 19.30
CA LYS A 416 -20.49 14.90 17.96
C LYS A 416 -19.06 15.43 17.97
N PRO A 417 -18.36 15.31 16.83
CA PRO A 417 -17.07 15.98 16.64
C PRO A 417 -17.19 17.48 16.90
N MET A 418 -16.23 18.07 17.61
CA MET A 418 -16.18 19.51 17.87
C MET A 418 -15.90 20.30 16.58
N VAL A 419 -15.11 19.72 15.70
CA VAL A 419 -14.72 20.26 14.39
C VAL A 419 -14.99 19.19 13.34
N GLN A 420 -15.14 19.57 12.08
CA GLN A 420 -15.25 18.60 11.01
C GLN A 420 -14.03 17.67 11.00
N PRO A 421 -14.22 16.33 11.06
CA PRO A 421 -13.12 15.38 11.05
C PRO A 421 -12.24 15.54 9.81
N VAL A 422 -10.93 15.32 9.99
CA VAL A 422 -9.92 15.44 8.93
C VAL A 422 -9.38 14.06 8.59
N ALA A 423 -9.21 13.80 7.30
CA ALA A 423 -8.51 12.63 6.78
C ALA A 423 -7.05 12.96 6.44
N PHE A 424 -6.45 12.23 5.49
CA PHE A 424 -5.09 12.53 5.02
C PHE A 424 -4.99 13.93 4.42
N ASP A 425 -4.18 14.77 5.05
CA ASP A 425 -3.79 16.09 4.55
C ASP A 425 -2.33 16.36 4.95
N ALA A 426 -1.45 16.40 3.98
CA ALA A 426 -0.02 16.63 4.20
C ALA A 426 0.33 18.11 4.55
N ASN A 427 -0.66 18.98 4.65
CA ASN A 427 -0.47 20.39 4.97
C ASN A 427 -0.44 20.62 6.49
N VAL A 428 0.75 20.89 7.02
CA VAL A 428 0.97 21.15 8.45
C VAL A 428 0.11 22.30 8.96
N SER A 429 -0.01 23.40 8.21
CA SER A 429 -0.77 24.59 8.64
C SER A 429 -2.25 24.28 8.78
N HIS A 430 -2.85 23.49 7.88
CA HIS A 430 -4.23 23.06 7.99
C HIS A 430 -4.45 22.20 9.23
N PHE A 431 -3.53 21.28 9.50
CA PHE A 431 -3.63 20.40 10.65
C PHE A 431 -3.47 21.16 11.98
N VAL A 432 -2.58 22.16 12.03
CA VAL A 432 -2.45 23.08 13.17
C VAL A 432 -3.76 23.85 13.39
N SER A 433 -4.35 24.39 12.32
CA SER A 433 -5.64 25.10 12.42
C SER A 433 -6.76 24.21 12.96
N PHE A 434 -6.84 22.95 12.49
CA PHE A 434 -7.78 21.95 12.99
C PHE A 434 -7.63 21.71 14.50
N LEU A 435 -6.39 21.56 14.99
CA LEU A 435 -6.11 21.38 16.41
C LEU A 435 -6.45 22.64 17.22
N ASP A 436 -6.05 23.83 16.76
CA ASP A 436 -6.31 25.09 17.46
C ASP A 436 -7.82 25.41 17.53
N GLU A 437 -8.58 25.13 16.48
CA GLU A 437 -10.03 25.27 16.45
C GLU A 437 -10.70 24.35 17.48
N GLY A 438 -10.34 23.07 17.51
CA GLY A 438 -10.87 22.12 18.48
C GLY A 438 -10.58 22.52 19.94
N LYS A 439 -9.36 22.99 20.22
CA LYS A 439 -8.97 23.50 21.53
C LYS A 439 -9.81 24.73 21.94
N SER A 440 -10.01 25.66 21.02
CA SER A 440 -10.79 26.87 21.24
C SER A 440 -12.26 26.55 21.58
N ILE A 441 -12.90 25.65 20.83
CA ILE A 441 -14.27 25.20 21.07
C ILE A 441 -14.38 24.51 22.41
N TYR A 442 -13.43 23.64 22.78
CA TYR A 442 -13.42 22.99 24.08
C TYR A 442 -13.31 23.98 25.24
N GLN A 443 -12.47 25.01 25.09
CA GLN A 443 -12.30 26.06 26.13
C GLN A 443 -13.52 26.99 26.24
N SER A 444 -14.18 27.31 25.13
CA SER A 444 -15.38 28.15 25.13
C SER A 444 -16.63 27.45 25.67
N ALA A 445 -16.60 26.10 25.72
CA ALA A 445 -17.69 25.28 26.25
C ALA A 445 -17.58 25.03 27.80
N LYS A 446 -16.56 25.62 28.44
CA LYS A 446 -16.43 25.65 29.90
C LYS A 446 -17.32 26.72 30.49
#